data_7321ff303cc56bf7aa25d9b56e2ba53c
#
_entry.id   7321ff303cc56bf7aa25d9b56e2ba53c
#
_cell.length_a   1.000
_cell.length_b   1.000
_cell.length_c   1.000
_cell.angle_alpha   90.00
_cell.angle_beta   90.00
_cell.angle_gamma   90.00
#
_symmetry.space_group_name_H-M   'P 1'
#
loop_
_entity.id
_entity.type
_entity.pdbx_description
1 polymer ?
#
loop_
_entity_poly.entity_id
_entity_poly.type
_entity_poly.pdbx_seq_one_letter_code
_entity_poly.pdbx_strand_id
1 'polypeptide(L)'
;DRTRAFLKVQDGCDYKCAYCTIHYARGASRNMPIADLVKEAEQIAAAGQREIVITGINTGDFGRTTGERFIDLLRALNEVEGIERYRISSIEPNLLTDEIIAFCASSPKFQHHFHIPLQSGSDSVLARMRRRYTTEKFAERIEAVRRLMPDAFIGIDVIVGFPGETESDFRTTYEFLERLAPAYLHIFPFSERPGTPAVDFPDKVQPSVATPVSYTHLRA
;
A
#
# COMPACT_ATOMS: atom_id res chain seq x y z
N ASP A 1 -18.64 -10.52 -16.43
CA ASP A 1 -18.88 -9.06 -16.35
C ASP A 1 -18.20 -8.48 -15.13
N ARG A 2 -17.07 -7.84 -15.34
CA ARG A 2 -16.38 -7.08 -14.30
C ARG A 2 -16.72 -5.61 -14.47
N THR A 3 -17.17 -4.96 -13.43
CA THR A 3 -17.49 -3.52 -13.43
C THR A 3 -16.25 -2.64 -13.58
N ARG A 4 -15.05 -3.20 -13.41
CA ARG A 4 -13.76 -2.51 -13.49
C ARG A 4 -12.66 -3.42 -14.03
N ALA A 5 -11.68 -2.83 -14.70
CA ALA A 5 -10.46 -3.48 -15.14
C ALA A 5 -9.32 -3.33 -14.13
N PHE A 6 -8.33 -4.20 -14.24
CA PHE A 6 -7.08 -4.10 -13.50
C PHE A 6 -5.94 -3.84 -14.48
N LEU A 7 -5.24 -2.73 -14.31
CA LEU A 7 -4.06 -2.39 -15.09
C LEU A 7 -2.83 -2.62 -14.22
N LYS A 8 -2.05 -3.64 -14.56
CA LYS A 8 -0.82 -3.97 -13.83
C LYS A 8 0.34 -3.12 -14.36
N VAL A 9 0.72 -2.10 -13.61
CA VAL A 9 1.74 -1.13 -14.02
C VAL A 9 3.14 -1.48 -13.56
N GLN A 10 3.28 -2.26 -12.47
CA GLN A 10 4.55 -2.58 -11.85
C GLN A 10 4.54 -4.02 -11.31
N ASP A 11 5.69 -4.69 -11.32
CA ASP A 11 5.88 -6.04 -10.75
C ASP A 11 7.26 -6.14 -10.06
N GLY A 12 7.41 -7.14 -9.18
CA GLY A 12 8.61 -7.30 -8.37
C GLY A 12 8.73 -6.25 -7.26
N CYS A 13 9.76 -6.38 -6.40
CA CYS A 13 9.98 -5.46 -5.29
C CYS A 13 11.43 -5.50 -4.83
N ASP A 14 12.07 -4.34 -4.67
CA ASP A 14 13.42 -4.20 -4.13
C ASP A 14 13.45 -3.98 -2.61
N TYR A 15 12.27 -4.00 -1.97
CA TYR A 15 12.17 -3.99 -0.52
C TYR A 15 12.42 -5.39 0.01
N LYS A 16 13.32 -5.49 0.97
CA LYS A 16 13.67 -6.75 1.64
C LYS A 16 13.05 -6.79 3.03
N CYS A 17 11.73 -6.57 3.10
CA CYS A 17 11.00 -6.66 4.36
C CYS A 17 11.20 -8.03 4.99
N ALA A 18 11.43 -8.08 6.30
CA ALA A 18 11.87 -9.28 7.00
C ALA A 18 10.90 -10.48 6.93
N TYR A 19 9.62 -10.23 6.61
CA TYR A 19 8.55 -11.24 6.55
C TYR A 19 8.08 -11.57 5.12
N CYS A 20 8.66 -10.92 4.09
CA CYS A 20 8.06 -10.93 2.75
C CYS A 20 8.89 -11.82 1.80
N THR A 21 8.20 -12.69 1.07
CA THR A 21 8.79 -13.57 0.06
C THR A 21 8.72 -13.01 -1.36
N ILE A 22 8.08 -11.86 -1.56
CA ILE A 22 7.79 -11.31 -2.89
C ILE A 22 9.05 -11.08 -3.72
N HIS A 23 10.11 -10.55 -3.13
CA HIS A 23 11.35 -10.30 -3.85
C HIS A 23 12.03 -11.60 -4.34
N TYR A 24 11.80 -12.73 -3.67
CA TYR A 24 12.24 -14.05 -4.14
C TYR A 24 11.31 -14.58 -5.25
N ALA A 25 10.01 -14.42 -5.08
CA ALA A 25 9.01 -14.98 -5.98
C ALA A 25 8.84 -14.17 -7.28
N ARG A 26 8.97 -12.84 -7.20
CA ARG A 26 8.72 -11.91 -8.32
C ARG A 26 9.99 -11.24 -8.86
N GLY A 27 11.11 -11.33 -8.13
CA GLY A 27 12.38 -10.68 -8.50
C GLY A 27 12.36 -9.17 -8.27
N ALA A 28 13.31 -8.49 -8.92
CA ALA A 28 13.51 -7.05 -8.82
C ALA A 28 12.30 -6.24 -9.36
N SER A 29 12.15 -5.02 -8.86
CA SER A 29 11.12 -4.07 -9.33
C SER A 29 11.30 -3.76 -10.81
N ARG A 30 10.23 -3.86 -11.57
CA ARG A 30 10.17 -3.58 -13.01
C ARG A 30 8.79 -3.05 -13.39
N ASN A 31 8.74 -2.31 -14.48
CA ASN A 31 7.50 -1.73 -15.00
C ASN A 31 7.49 -1.73 -16.53
N MET A 32 6.30 -1.60 -17.09
CA MET A 32 6.11 -1.33 -18.52
C MET A 32 6.30 0.19 -18.76
N PRO A 33 6.72 0.61 -19.98
CA PRO A 33 6.75 2.02 -20.35
C PRO A 33 5.36 2.67 -20.26
N ILE A 34 5.29 3.95 -19.93
CA ILE A 34 4.04 4.71 -19.84
C ILE A 34 3.25 4.62 -21.15
N ALA A 35 3.92 4.74 -22.30
CA ALA A 35 3.25 4.69 -23.61
C ALA A 35 2.49 3.37 -23.86
N ASP A 36 3.01 2.24 -23.36
CA ASP A 36 2.35 0.95 -23.53
C ASP A 36 1.18 0.78 -22.55
N LEU A 37 1.32 1.30 -21.32
CA LEU A 37 0.25 1.31 -20.32
C LEU A 37 -0.92 2.21 -20.73
N VAL A 38 -0.65 3.33 -21.39
CA VAL A 38 -1.69 4.21 -21.99
C VAL A 38 -2.46 3.45 -23.08
N LYS A 39 -1.77 2.78 -24.00
CA LYS A 39 -2.42 1.96 -25.03
C LYS A 39 -3.31 0.86 -24.42
N GLU A 40 -2.83 0.20 -23.37
CA GLU A 40 -3.63 -0.81 -22.67
C GLU A 40 -4.88 -0.18 -22.02
N ALA A 41 -4.76 1.00 -21.41
CA ALA A 41 -5.91 1.73 -20.87
C ALA A 41 -6.90 2.16 -21.93
N GLU A 42 -6.44 2.59 -23.12
CA GLU A 42 -7.29 2.89 -24.29
C GLU A 42 -8.05 1.65 -24.79
N GLN A 43 -7.41 0.48 -24.82
CA GLN A 43 -8.06 -0.78 -25.17
C GLN A 43 -9.14 -1.16 -24.14
N ILE A 44 -8.88 -0.96 -22.85
CA ILE A 44 -9.86 -1.16 -21.78
C ILE A 44 -11.07 -0.23 -21.97
N ALA A 45 -10.83 1.04 -22.29
CA ALA A 45 -11.88 2.01 -22.58
C ALA A 45 -12.71 1.61 -23.82
N ALA A 46 -12.04 1.20 -24.90
CA ALA A 46 -12.68 0.72 -26.14
C ALA A 46 -13.53 -0.53 -25.91
N ALA A 47 -13.17 -1.38 -24.95
CA ALA A 47 -13.97 -2.52 -24.51
C ALA A 47 -15.19 -2.12 -23.63
N GLY A 48 -15.43 -0.82 -23.42
CA GLY A 48 -16.59 -0.28 -22.67
C GLY A 48 -16.42 -0.22 -21.16
N GLN A 49 -15.23 -0.51 -20.62
CA GLN A 49 -14.98 -0.40 -19.21
C GLN A 49 -14.66 1.06 -18.83
N ARG A 50 -15.19 1.53 -17.70
CA ARG A 50 -15.11 2.93 -17.26
C ARG A 50 -14.24 3.15 -16.05
N GLU A 51 -13.87 2.09 -15.37
CA GLU A 51 -13.04 2.14 -14.17
C GLU A 51 -11.82 1.24 -14.29
N ILE A 52 -10.64 1.79 -13.96
CA ILE A 52 -9.38 1.06 -13.90
C ILE A 52 -8.83 1.11 -12.47
N VAL A 53 -8.46 -0.07 -11.95
CA VAL A 53 -7.64 -0.18 -10.73
C VAL A 53 -6.19 -0.35 -11.16
N ILE A 54 -5.36 0.63 -10.86
CA ILE A 54 -3.91 0.61 -11.08
C ILE A 54 -3.30 -0.34 -10.05
N THR A 55 -2.68 -1.42 -10.50
CA THR A 55 -2.14 -2.47 -9.64
C THR A 55 -0.64 -2.66 -9.81
N GLY A 56 -0.02 -3.16 -8.76
CA GLY A 56 1.39 -3.52 -8.72
C GLY A 56 1.72 -4.20 -7.40
N ILE A 57 2.94 -4.64 -7.26
CA ILE A 57 3.48 -5.16 -6.00
C ILE A 57 3.87 -3.98 -5.07
N ASN A 58 4.45 -2.94 -5.67
CA ASN A 58 4.80 -1.67 -5.02
C ASN A 58 4.62 -0.57 -6.06
N THR A 59 3.38 -0.12 -6.24
CA THR A 59 3.02 0.79 -7.35
C THR A 59 3.84 2.07 -7.37
N GLY A 60 4.15 2.62 -6.19
CA GLY A 60 4.96 3.85 -6.08
C GLY A 60 6.42 3.69 -6.52
N ASP A 61 6.93 2.46 -6.63
CA ASP A 61 8.29 2.16 -7.13
C ASP A 61 8.36 2.10 -8.67
N PHE A 62 7.29 2.50 -9.34
CA PHE A 62 7.21 2.58 -10.81
C PHE A 62 8.35 3.45 -11.37
N GLY A 63 8.89 3.03 -12.50
CA GLY A 63 9.93 3.75 -13.24
C GLY A 63 11.36 3.28 -12.98
N ARG A 64 11.55 2.30 -12.10
CA ARG A 64 12.89 1.78 -11.78
C ARG A 64 13.69 1.31 -13.00
N THR A 65 13.02 0.71 -13.97
CA THR A 65 13.67 0.17 -15.18
C THR A 65 13.60 1.10 -16.38
N THR A 66 12.64 2.03 -16.41
CA THR A 66 12.43 2.93 -17.56
C THR A 66 12.92 4.36 -17.31
N GLY A 67 13.20 4.72 -16.05
CA GLY A 67 13.56 6.11 -15.67
C GLY A 67 12.37 7.06 -15.62
N GLU A 68 11.17 6.58 -15.87
CA GLU A 68 9.92 7.33 -15.76
C GLU A 68 9.50 7.50 -14.29
N ARG A 69 8.53 8.35 -14.00
CA ARG A 69 8.02 8.54 -12.63
C ARG A 69 6.57 8.10 -12.53
N PHE A 70 6.16 7.60 -11.37
CA PHE A 70 4.78 7.18 -11.14
C PHE A 70 3.77 8.31 -11.38
N ILE A 71 4.11 9.54 -10.97
CA ILE A 71 3.24 10.71 -11.22
C ILE A 71 3.05 10.99 -12.72
N ASP A 72 4.06 10.76 -13.55
CA ASP A 72 3.95 10.98 -14.99
C ASP A 72 3.03 9.93 -15.63
N LEU A 73 3.03 8.69 -15.11
CA LEU A 73 2.04 7.68 -15.48
C LEU A 73 0.62 8.12 -15.09
N LEU A 74 0.41 8.62 -13.88
CA LEU A 74 -0.91 9.06 -13.43
C LEU A 74 -1.45 10.20 -14.31
N ARG A 75 -0.59 11.14 -14.68
CA ARG A 75 -0.94 12.24 -15.61
C ARG A 75 -1.32 11.71 -16.99
N ALA A 76 -0.52 10.80 -17.54
CA ALA A 76 -0.79 10.22 -18.85
C ALA A 76 -2.12 9.41 -18.87
N LEU A 77 -2.38 8.63 -17.84
CA LEU A 77 -3.63 7.89 -17.69
C LEU A 77 -4.85 8.82 -17.54
N ASN A 78 -4.68 9.98 -16.91
CA ASN A 78 -5.76 10.97 -16.75
C ASN A 78 -6.29 11.47 -18.10
N GLU A 79 -5.45 11.51 -19.13
CA GLU A 79 -5.80 11.97 -20.48
C GLU A 79 -6.55 10.91 -21.31
N VAL A 80 -6.55 9.64 -20.88
CA VAL A 80 -7.23 8.56 -21.62
C VAL A 80 -8.74 8.79 -21.64
N GLU A 81 -9.27 8.96 -22.83
CA GLU A 81 -10.71 9.11 -23.04
C GLU A 81 -11.46 7.81 -22.77
N GLY A 82 -12.70 7.92 -22.31
CA GLY A 82 -13.56 6.78 -22.03
C GLY A 82 -13.35 6.14 -20.66
N ILE A 83 -12.26 6.42 -19.95
CA ILE A 83 -12.10 6.05 -18.54
C ILE A 83 -12.56 7.21 -17.66
N GLU A 84 -13.48 6.90 -16.76
CA GLU A 84 -14.10 7.88 -15.85
C GLU A 84 -13.48 7.84 -14.45
N ARG A 85 -12.94 6.69 -14.03
CA ARG A 85 -12.41 6.50 -12.68
C ARG A 85 -11.12 5.68 -12.67
N TYR A 86 -10.16 6.18 -11.91
CA TYR A 86 -8.94 5.45 -11.55
C TYR A 86 -8.88 5.26 -10.03
N ARG A 87 -8.47 4.07 -9.61
CA ARG A 87 -8.09 3.79 -8.23
C ARG A 87 -6.64 3.36 -8.19
N ILE A 88 -5.87 3.94 -7.28
CA ILE A 88 -4.54 3.46 -6.96
C ILE A 88 -4.72 2.34 -5.93
N SER A 89 -4.12 1.16 -6.19
CA SER A 89 -4.07 0.09 -5.21
C SER A 89 -3.08 0.42 -4.09
N SER A 90 -2.44 -0.54 -3.47
CA SER A 90 -1.50 -0.29 -2.37
C SER A 90 -0.31 0.56 -2.81
N ILE A 91 -0.01 1.61 -2.04
CA ILE A 91 1.17 2.47 -2.21
C ILE A 91 1.89 2.66 -0.88
N GLU A 92 3.21 2.44 -0.88
CA GLU A 92 4.05 2.62 0.31
C GLU A 92 4.06 4.09 0.76
N PRO A 93 3.99 4.38 2.08
CA PRO A 93 3.89 5.75 2.59
C PRO A 93 5.07 6.64 2.17
N ASN A 94 6.27 6.09 2.09
CA ASN A 94 7.45 6.83 1.64
C ASN A 94 7.49 7.10 0.13
N LEU A 95 6.61 6.50 -0.65
CA LEU A 95 6.46 6.71 -2.10
C LEU A 95 5.21 7.52 -2.45
N LEU A 96 4.32 7.75 -1.50
CA LEU A 96 3.16 8.64 -1.64
C LEU A 96 3.62 10.08 -1.44
N THR A 97 4.07 10.73 -2.52
CA THR A 97 4.60 12.10 -2.48
C THR A 97 3.51 13.16 -2.44
N ASP A 98 3.85 14.40 -2.03
CA ASP A 98 2.92 15.53 -2.06
C ASP A 98 2.43 15.83 -3.48
N GLU A 99 3.28 15.62 -4.49
CA GLU A 99 2.92 15.78 -5.91
C GLU A 99 1.82 14.80 -6.33
N ILE A 100 1.91 13.53 -5.90
CA ILE A 100 0.87 12.51 -6.16
C ILE A 100 -0.42 12.87 -5.45
N ILE A 101 -0.36 13.26 -4.17
CA ILE A 101 -1.53 13.64 -3.37
C ILE A 101 -2.22 14.83 -3.99
N ALA A 102 -1.49 15.89 -4.34
CA ALA A 102 -2.04 17.10 -4.96
C ALA A 102 -2.68 16.80 -6.33
N PHE A 103 -2.04 15.95 -7.13
CA PHE A 103 -2.59 15.52 -8.42
C PHE A 103 -3.91 14.76 -8.24
N CYS A 104 -3.96 13.77 -7.35
CA CYS A 104 -5.19 13.01 -7.09
C CYS A 104 -6.32 13.91 -6.58
N ALA A 105 -6.01 14.89 -5.74
CA ALA A 105 -6.99 15.84 -5.23
C ALA A 105 -7.56 16.78 -6.31
N SER A 106 -6.79 17.09 -7.35
CA SER A 106 -7.20 17.99 -8.43
C SER A 106 -7.85 17.26 -9.61
N SER A 107 -7.63 15.96 -9.76
CA SER A 107 -8.13 15.18 -10.88
C SER A 107 -9.58 14.72 -10.66
N PRO A 108 -10.48 14.95 -11.63
CA PRO A 108 -11.86 14.46 -11.53
C PRO A 108 -11.96 12.93 -11.72
N LYS A 109 -10.91 12.29 -12.26
CA LYS A 109 -10.91 10.85 -12.54
C LYS A 109 -10.29 10.01 -11.41
N PHE A 110 -9.31 10.56 -10.67
CA PHE A 110 -8.67 9.81 -9.59
C PHE A 110 -9.52 9.84 -8.33
N GLN A 111 -9.88 8.64 -7.86
CA GLN A 111 -10.73 8.50 -6.69
C GLN A 111 -9.96 8.83 -5.41
N HIS A 112 -10.59 9.53 -4.48
CA HIS A 112 -10.07 9.81 -3.14
C HIS A 112 -10.05 8.52 -2.30
N HIS A 113 -9.30 7.56 -2.76
CA HIS A 113 -9.19 6.23 -2.17
C HIS A 113 -7.72 5.81 -2.14
N PHE A 114 -7.21 5.58 -0.95
CA PHE A 114 -5.82 5.18 -0.73
C PHE A 114 -5.76 3.93 0.14
N HIS A 115 -4.94 2.99 -0.26
CA HIS A 115 -4.57 1.85 0.56
C HIS A 115 -3.07 1.97 0.88
N ILE A 116 -2.76 2.19 2.16
CA ILE A 116 -1.40 2.53 2.60
C ILE A 116 -0.98 1.52 3.69
N PRO A 117 -0.03 0.61 3.42
CA PRO A 117 0.39 -0.39 4.38
C PRO A 117 1.20 0.23 5.52
N LEU A 118 0.65 0.23 6.74
CA LEU A 118 1.34 0.65 7.97
C LEU A 118 2.21 -0.47 8.53
N GLN A 119 1.67 -1.66 8.60
CA GLN A 119 2.20 -2.88 9.18
C GLN A 119 2.26 -2.88 10.72
N SER A 120 2.76 -1.82 11.37
CA SER A 120 2.76 -1.64 12.83
C SER A 120 2.77 -0.16 13.19
N GLY A 121 2.14 0.21 14.30
CA GLY A 121 2.22 1.56 14.88
C GLY A 121 3.38 1.73 15.87
N SER A 122 4.27 0.76 15.98
CA SER A 122 5.50 0.83 16.79
C SER A 122 6.73 0.91 15.89
N ASP A 123 7.55 1.96 16.07
CA ASP A 123 8.78 2.14 15.27
C ASP A 123 9.81 1.05 15.56
N SER A 124 9.84 0.46 16.76
CA SER A 124 10.70 -0.68 17.07
C SER A 124 10.35 -1.91 16.24
N VAL A 125 9.05 -2.18 16.07
CA VAL A 125 8.54 -3.27 15.24
C VAL A 125 8.76 -2.97 13.76
N LEU A 126 8.48 -1.75 13.29
CA LEU A 126 8.75 -1.32 11.90
C LEU A 126 10.23 -1.49 11.52
N ALA A 127 11.15 -1.10 12.39
CA ALA A 127 12.59 -1.29 12.19
C ALA A 127 12.93 -2.78 12.07
N ARG A 128 12.39 -3.64 12.93
CA ARG A 128 12.55 -5.09 12.91
C ARG A 128 11.96 -5.73 11.65
N MET A 129 10.83 -5.20 11.18
CA MET A 129 10.21 -5.56 9.89
C MET A 129 11.02 -5.08 8.68
N ARG A 130 12.07 -4.24 8.89
CA ARG A 130 12.85 -3.56 7.84
C ARG A 130 11.98 -2.65 6.95
N ARG A 131 11.05 -1.92 7.59
CA ARG A 131 10.26 -0.92 6.87
C ARG A 131 11.11 0.34 6.62
N ARG A 132 10.77 1.09 5.57
CA ARG A 132 11.52 2.27 5.12
C ARG A 132 10.87 3.59 5.52
N TYR A 133 10.06 3.57 6.55
CA TYR A 133 9.36 4.74 7.12
C TYR A 133 9.16 4.54 8.63
N THR A 134 8.86 5.63 9.30
CA THR A 134 8.47 5.70 10.71
C THR A 134 6.97 5.96 10.83
N THR A 135 6.44 5.77 12.03
CA THR A 135 5.04 6.12 12.37
C THR A 135 4.77 7.61 12.16
N GLU A 136 5.73 8.49 12.47
CA GLU A 136 5.64 9.93 12.21
C GLU A 136 5.46 10.21 10.71
N LYS A 137 6.32 9.61 9.85
CA LYS A 137 6.21 9.76 8.40
C LYS A 137 4.90 9.23 7.87
N PHE A 138 4.40 8.14 8.42
CA PHE A 138 3.10 7.60 8.06
C PHE A 138 1.97 8.58 8.40
N ALA A 139 1.93 9.09 9.63
CA ALA A 139 0.93 10.07 10.06
C ALA A 139 0.95 11.34 9.20
N GLU A 140 2.15 11.86 8.90
CA GLU A 140 2.35 13.00 7.99
C GLU A 140 1.69 12.78 6.62
N ARG A 141 1.79 11.56 6.07
CA ARG A 141 1.16 11.23 4.77
C ARG A 141 -0.36 11.19 4.87
N ILE A 142 -0.90 10.60 5.95
CA ILE A 142 -2.34 10.58 6.19
C ILE A 142 -2.90 12.01 6.34
N GLU A 143 -2.21 12.85 7.09
CA GLU A 143 -2.59 14.26 7.27
C GLU A 143 -2.52 15.05 5.96
N ALA A 144 -1.49 14.82 5.14
CA ALA A 144 -1.36 15.45 3.83
C ALA A 144 -2.52 15.06 2.89
N VAL A 145 -2.93 13.78 2.89
CA VAL A 145 -4.10 13.31 2.15
C VAL A 145 -5.37 14.00 2.64
N ARG A 146 -5.63 13.97 3.95
CA ARG A 146 -6.86 14.54 4.54
C ARG A 146 -6.97 16.05 4.38
N ARG A 147 -5.86 16.76 4.38
CA ARG A 147 -5.86 18.22 4.17
C ARG A 147 -6.39 18.60 2.80
N LEU A 148 -6.08 17.83 1.75
CA LEU A 148 -6.51 18.09 0.38
C LEU A 148 -7.77 17.33 -0.02
N MET A 149 -8.03 16.20 0.62
CA MET A 149 -9.15 15.29 0.37
C MET A 149 -9.77 14.85 1.72
N PRO A 150 -10.56 15.70 2.38
CA PRO A 150 -11.12 15.39 3.71
C PRO A 150 -12.03 14.16 3.72
N ASP A 151 -12.62 13.83 2.58
CA ASP A 151 -13.50 12.68 2.34
C ASP A 151 -12.76 11.41 1.88
N ALA A 152 -11.42 11.43 1.84
CA ALA A 152 -10.65 10.32 1.33
C ALA A 152 -10.88 9.03 2.15
N PHE A 153 -11.19 7.94 1.43
CA PHE A 153 -11.20 6.61 2.02
C PHE A 153 -9.75 6.11 2.19
N ILE A 154 -9.32 5.93 3.43
CA ILE A 154 -7.98 5.46 3.75
C ILE A 154 -8.08 4.09 4.39
N GLY A 155 -7.60 3.07 3.66
CA GLY A 155 -7.43 1.71 4.14
C GLY A 155 -5.98 1.46 4.59
N ILE A 156 -5.79 0.72 5.67
CA ILE A 156 -4.49 0.45 6.29
C ILE A 156 -4.33 -1.05 6.54
N ASP A 157 -3.14 -1.60 6.25
CA ASP A 157 -2.77 -2.96 6.62
C ASP A 157 -1.96 -2.95 7.91
N VAL A 158 -2.25 -3.90 8.80
CA VAL A 158 -1.53 -4.11 10.07
C VAL A 158 -1.24 -5.59 10.25
N ILE A 159 -0.01 -5.91 10.67
CA ILE A 159 0.40 -7.25 11.08
C ILE A 159 0.53 -7.25 12.60
N VAL A 160 -0.15 -8.17 13.28
CA VAL A 160 -0.06 -8.36 14.73
C VAL A 160 0.68 -9.67 15.06
N GLY A 161 1.39 -9.69 16.17
CA GLY A 161 2.15 -10.85 16.61
C GLY A 161 3.45 -11.06 15.84
N PHE A 162 4.05 -9.98 15.32
CA PHE A 162 5.37 -10.07 14.70
C PHE A 162 6.42 -10.49 15.75
N PRO A 163 7.42 -11.34 15.40
CA PRO A 163 8.44 -11.77 16.36
C PRO A 163 9.09 -10.61 17.11
N GLY A 164 9.03 -10.66 18.43
CA GLY A 164 9.50 -9.62 19.34
C GLY A 164 8.57 -8.42 19.50
N GLU A 165 7.35 -8.46 18.99
CA GLU A 165 6.30 -7.49 19.35
C GLU A 165 5.89 -7.74 20.80
N THR A 166 6.05 -6.71 21.64
CA THR A 166 5.65 -6.73 23.04
C THR A 166 4.22 -6.25 23.22
N GLU A 167 3.61 -6.49 24.38
CA GLU A 167 2.31 -5.92 24.75
C GLU A 167 2.33 -4.38 24.66
N SER A 168 3.46 -3.76 25.02
CA SER A 168 3.64 -2.30 24.91
C SER A 168 3.65 -1.86 23.43
N ASP A 169 4.31 -2.60 22.54
CA ASP A 169 4.32 -2.30 21.10
C ASP A 169 2.92 -2.42 20.51
N PHE A 170 2.19 -3.47 20.91
CA PHE A 170 0.81 -3.65 20.47
C PHE A 170 -0.09 -2.50 20.92
N ARG A 171 0.01 -2.09 22.21
CA ARG A 171 -0.75 -0.95 22.74
C ARG A 171 -0.42 0.35 22.00
N THR A 172 0.87 0.60 21.75
CA THR A 172 1.31 1.74 20.93
C THR A 172 0.69 1.72 19.54
N THR A 173 0.63 0.54 18.90
CA THR A 173 -0.02 0.36 17.60
C THR A 173 -1.52 0.65 17.67
N TYR A 174 -2.20 0.14 18.69
CA TYR A 174 -3.62 0.37 18.90
C TYR A 174 -3.95 1.87 19.06
N GLU A 175 -3.25 2.54 19.97
CA GLU A 175 -3.42 3.98 20.22
C GLU A 175 -3.08 4.83 18.99
N PHE A 176 -2.10 4.42 18.20
CA PHE A 176 -1.74 5.08 16.96
C PHE A 176 -2.87 4.96 15.92
N LEU A 177 -3.44 3.77 15.75
CA LEU A 177 -4.57 3.53 14.85
C LEU A 177 -5.84 4.27 15.28
N GLU A 178 -6.11 4.32 16.59
CA GLU A 178 -7.24 5.07 17.15
C GLU A 178 -7.14 6.56 16.81
N ARG A 179 -5.95 7.17 16.98
CA ARG A 179 -5.71 8.57 16.59
C ARG A 179 -5.81 8.79 15.09
N LEU A 180 -5.33 7.83 14.29
CA LEU A 180 -5.40 7.93 12.84
C LEU A 180 -6.83 7.78 12.30
N ALA A 181 -7.71 7.08 13.00
CA ALA A 181 -9.09 6.84 12.60
C ALA A 181 -9.23 6.48 11.10
N PRO A 182 -8.61 5.38 10.62
CA PRO A 182 -8.72 4.98 9.23
C PRO A 182 -10.15 4.53 8.88
N ALA A 183 -10.53 4.67 7.61
CA ALA A 183 -11.84 4.19 7.14
C ALA A 183 -11.94 2.66 7.12
N TYR A 184 -10.82 1.97 6.99
CA TYR A 184 -10.76 0.51 6.96
C TYR A 184 -9.41 -0.04 7.43
N LEU A 185 -9.45 -1.14 8.17
CA LEU A 185 -8.27 -1.88 8.62
C LEU A 185 -8.28 -3.31 8.09
N HIS A 186 -7.18 -3.70 7.45
CA HIS A 186 -6.85 -5.09 7.19
C HIS A 186 -5.88 -5.57 8.25
N ILE A 187 -6.31 -6.49 9.09
CA ILE A 187 -5.50 -6.99 10.19
C ILE A 187 -5.13 -8.44 9.93
N PHE A 188 -3.83 -8.69 9.92
CA PHE A 188 -3.27 -10.00 9.67
C PHE A 188 -2.48 -10.47 10.88
N PRO A 189 -2.76 -11.66 11.43
CA PRO A 189 -1.80 -12.30 12.32
C PRO A 189 -0.53 -12.60 11.53
N PHE A 190 0.63 -12.39 12.17
CA PHE A 190 1.91 -12.76 11.55
C PHE A 190 1.89 -14.23 11.15
N SER A 191 2.34 -14.51 9.93
CA SER A 191 2.47 -15.86 9.40
C SER A 191 3.91 -16.08 8.94
N GLU A 192 4.56 -17.09 9.46
CA GLU A 192 5.89 -17.49 9.04
C GLU A 192 5.92 -17.86 7.56
N ARG A 193 6.90 -17.31 6.86
CA ARG A 193 7.13 -17.60 5.44
C ARG A 193 8.53 -18.21 5.31
N PRO A 194 8.65 -19.49 4.90
CA PRO A 194 9.97 -20.13 4.71
C PRO A 194 10.91 -19.28 3.86
N GLY A 195 12.16 -19.17 4.27
CA GLY A 195 13.19 -18.40 3.60
C GLY A 195 13.17 -16.89 3.88
N THR A 196 12.27 -16.40 4.75
CA THR A 196 12.30 -15.01 5.21
C THR A 196 13.09 -14.87 6.52
N PRO A 197 13.80 -13.74 6.74
CA PRO A 197 14.55 -13.52 7.98
C PRO A 197 13.69 -13.62 9.25
N ALA A 198 12.43 -13.26 9.21
CA ALA A 198 11.54 -13.25 10.37
C ALA A 198 11.28 -14.66 10.95
N VAL A 199 11.52 -15.73 10.16
CA VAL A 199 11.38 -17.11 10.65
C VAL A 199 12.40 -17.40 11.75
N ASP A 200 13.60 -16.81 11.65
CA ASP A 200 14.71 -17.04 12.58
C ASP A 200 14.75 -16.02 13.72
N PHE A 201 13.81 -15.07 13.77
CA PHE A 201 13.78 -14.08 14.83
C PHE A 201 13.35 -14.72 16.16
N PRO A 202 14.00 -14.34 17.27
CA PRO A 202 13.60 -14.76 18.61
C PRO A 202 12.27 -14.13 19.04
N ASP A 203 11.79 -14.51 20.23
CA ASP A 203 10.64 -13.91 20.92
C ASP A 203 9.35 -13.97 20.08
N LYS A 204 9.05 -15.14 19.55
CA LYS A 204 7.84 -15.36 18.76
C LYS A 204 6.59 -15.22 19.61
N VAL A 205 5.65 -14.42 19.15
CA VAL A 205 4.34 -14.28 19.77
C VAL A 205 3.51 -15.54 19.49
N GLN A 206 2.90 -16.10 20.54
CA GLN A 206 2.07 -17.30 20.41
C GLN A 206 0.83 -17.01 19.55
N PRO A 207 0.47 -17.90 18.61
CA PRO A 207 -0.75 -17.73 17.80
C PRO A 207 -2.02 -17.57 18.63
N SER A 208 -2.08 -18.18 19.81
CA SER A 208 -3.20 -18.03 20.76
C SER A 208 -3.37 -16.62 21.30
N VAL A 209 -2.32 -15.77 21.23
CA VAL A 209 -2.36 -14.36 21.59
C VAL A 209 -2.68 -13.52 20.37
N ALA A 210 -1.96 -13.70 19.27
CA ALA A 210 -2.07 -12.88 18.06
C ALA A 210 -3.43 -13.04 17.35
N THR A 211 -3.98 -14.25 17.27
CA THR A 211 -5.23 -14.52 16.54
C THR A 211 -6.45 -13.86 17.18
N PRO A 212 -6.73 -13.99 18.49
CA PRO A 212 -7.84 -13.29 19.13
C PRO A 212 -7.74 -11.77 18.99
N VAL A 213 -6.54 -11.22 19.11
CA VAL A 213 -6.30 -9.76 18.96
C VAL A 213 -6.71 -9.28 17.58
N SER A 214 -6.36 -10.00 16.52
CA SER A 214 -6.75 -9.63 15.15
C SER A 214 -8.27 -9.67 14.93
N TYR A 215 -9.00 -10.49 15.68
CA TYR A 215 -10.46 -10.65 15.53
C TYR A 215 -11.28 -9.75 16.46
N THR A 216 -10.80 -9.44 17.65
CA THR A 216 -11.63 -8.81 18.70
C THR A 216 -11.25 -7.37 19.00
N HIS A 217 -9.98 -7.01 19.06
CA HIS A 217 -9.52 -5.71 19.55
C HIS A 217 -9.40 -4.62 18.48
N LEU A 218 -9.10 -4.99 17.24
CA LEU A 218 -8.89 -4.02 16.16
C LEU A 218 -10.05 -3.96 15.15
N ARG A 219 -11.05 -4.83 15.29
CA ARG A 219 -12.26 -4.82 14.44
C ARG A 219 -13.49 -4.22 15.11
N ALA A 220 -13.41 -3.92 16.39
CA ALA A 220 -14.42 -3.22 17.15
C ALA A 220 -14.26 -1.70 17.06
#